data_8bcc74304c09eb1a909aee67f49eb724
#
_entry.id   8bcc74304c09eb1a909aee67f49eb724
#
_cell.length_a   1.000
_cell.length_b   1.000
_cell.length_c   1.000
_cell.angle_alpha   90.00
_cell.angle_beta   90.00
_cell.angle_gamma   90.00
#
_symmetry.space_group_name_H-M   'P 1'
#
loop_
_entity.id
_entity.type
_entity.pdbx_description
1 polymer ?
#
loop_
_entity_poly.entity_id
_entity_poly.type
_entity_poly.pdbx_seq_one_letter_code
_entity_poly.pdbx_strand_id
1 'polypeptide(L)'
;MPLHGLHHYTLRPVDLEETKDFYVDLLGLEVGYRPPLAFPGYWLYTGGEPTVHLIGPRDADRSLPPRAAGETGLLDHVAFSCTGLKAMKAKLAERRVEYQERVVPRDGQIQLFLKDPNGVSVELNYPDSEARAEAA
;
A
#
# COMPACT_ATOMS: atom_id res chain seq x y z
N MET A 1 -25.07 -11.72 0.36
CA MET A 1 -24.76 -10.33 0.09
C MET A 1 -24.20 -10.15 -1.31
N PRO A 2 -24.65 -9.16 -2.10
CA PRO A 2 -24.12 -8.97 -3.45
C PRO A 2 -22.67 -8.41 -3.50
N LEU A 3 -22.19 -7.77 -2.42
CA LEU A 3 -20.80 -7.35 -2.35
C LEU A 3 -19.97 -8.50 -1.79
N HIS A 4 -18.80 -8.77 -2.43
CA HIS A 4 -17.95 -9.90 -2.07
C HIS A 4 -16.63 -9.51 -1.41
N GLY A 5 -16.30 -8.24 -1.46
CA GLY A 5 -15.06 -7.73 -0.85
C GLY A 5 -14.53 -6.52 -1.57
N LEU A 6 -13.45 -5.97 -1.05
CA LEU A 6 -12.75 -4.87 -1.70
C LEU A 6 -11.98 -5.42 -2.91
N HIS A 7 -12.23 -4.87 -4.09
CA HIS A 7 -11.57 -5.30 -5.32
C HIS A 7 -10.19 -4.65 -5.46
N HIS A 8 -10.15 -3.33 -5.38
CA HIS A 8 -8.91 -2.57 -5.46
C HIS A 8 -9.13 -1.15 -4.94
N TYR A 9 -8.05 -0.44 -4.73
CA TYR A 9 -8.10 1.02 -4.60
C TYR A 9 -7.20 1.64 -5.64
N THR A 10 -7.51 2.89 -6.00
CA THR A 10 -6.82 3.61 -7.07
C THR A 10 -6.23 4.90 -6.53
N LEU A 11 -4.99 5.16 -6.88
CA LEU A 11 -4.28 6.38 -6.52
C LEU A 11 -4.01 7.22 -7.77
N ARG A 12 -4.07 8.53 -7.60
CA ARG A 12 -3.60 9.53 -8.56
C ARG A 12 -2.30 10.10 -7.99
N PRO A 13 -1.16 9.40 -8.14
CA PRO A 13 0.07 9.81 -7.45
C PRO A 13 0.62 11.14 -7.99
N VAL A 14 1.32 11.86 -7.13
CA VAL A 14 2.06 13.05 -7.51
C VAL A 14 3.16 12.68 -8.49
N ASP A 15 3.90 11.62 -8.18
CA ASP A 15 4.93 11.05 -9.06
C ASP A 15 4.64 9.57 -9.25
N LEU A 16 4.30 9.20 -10.47
CA LEU A 16 3.87 7.85 -10.82
C LEU A 16 4.98 6.82 -10.55
N GLU A 17 6.19 7.09 -11.02
CA GLU A 17 7.29 6.14 -10.90
C GLU A 17 7.76 5.98 -9.45
N GLU A 18 7.86 7.07 -8.72
CA GLU A 18 8.24 7.02 -7.29
C GLU A 18 7.23 6.21 -6.49
N THR A 19 5.94 6.41 -6.76
CA THR A 19 4.87 5.67 -6.07
C THR A 19 4.91 4.19 -6.45
N LYS A 20 5.08 3.89 -7.73
CA LYS A 20 5.22 2.50 -8.20
C LYS A 20 6.40 1.82 -7.49
N ASP A 21 7.54 2.49 -7.43
CA ASP A 21 8.73 1.93 -6.78
C ASP A 21 8.51 1.68 -5.28
N PHE A 22 7.80 2.56 -4.60
CA PHE A 22 7.45 2.35 -3.19
C PHE A 22 6.67 1.04 -3.00
N TYR A 23 5.61 0.84 -3.77
CA TYR A 23 4.77 -0.34 -3.63
C TYR A 23 5.47 -1.61 -4.11
N VAL A 24 6.29 -1.53 -5.13
CA VAL A 24 7.01 -2.69 -5.68
C VAL A 24 8.25 -3.01 -4.85
N ASP A 25 9.14 -2.03 -4.68
CA ASP A 25 10.46 -2.29 -4.09
C ASP A 25 10.38 -2.43 -2.57
N LEU A 26 9.56 -1.63 -1.91
CA LEU A 26 9.43 -1.67 -0.45
C LEU A 26 8.37 -2.69 -0.01
N LEU A 27 7.16 -2.58 -0.54
CA LEU A 27 6.05 -3.42 -0.07
C LEU A 27 5.97 -4.78 -0.75
N GLY A 28 6.65 -4.95 -1.89
CA GLY A 28 6.72 -6.25 -2.56
C GLY A 28 5.58 -6.57 -3.51
N LEU A 29 4.79 -5.56 -3.92
CA LEU A 29 3.79 -5.78 -4.95
C LEU A 29 4.49 -6.00 -6.31
N GLU A 30 3.77 -6.62 -7.24
CA GLU A 30 4.31 -6.92 -8.56
C GLU A 30 3.57 -6.12 -9.62
N VAL A 31 4.31 -5.51 -10.55
CA VAL A 31 3.72 -4.91 -11.74
C VAL A 31 3.21 -6.05 -12.62
N GLY A 32 1.95 -5.97 -13.03
CA GLY A 32 1.37 -7.00 -13.88
C GLY A 32 0.52 -6.42 -14.99
N TYR A 33 -0.23 -7.29 -15.64
CA TYR A 33 -1.09 -6.92 -16.76
C TYR A 33 -2.00 -5.77 -16.40
N ARG A 34 -2.13 -4.83 -17.33
CA ARG A 34 -3.03 -3.69 -17.28
C ARG A 34 -3.65 -3.54 -18.66
N PRO A 35 -4.98 -3.39 -18.77
CA PRO A 35 -5.60 -3.14 -20.08
C PRO A 35 -4.96 -1.94 -20.79
N PRO A 36 -4.99 -1.90 -22.12
CA PRO A 36 -4.38 -0.81 -22.89
C PRO A 36 -5.20 0.48 -22.80
N LEU A 37 -5.14 1.12 -21.64
CA LEU A 37 -5.82 2.38 -21.37
C LEU A 37 -5.05 3.55 -22.00
N ALA A 38 -5.77 4.62 -22.32
CA ALA A 38 -5.22 5.76 -23.09
C ALA A 38 -4.40 6.74 -22.23
N PHE A 39 -3.96 6.32 -21.03
CA PHE A 39 -3.16 7.15 -20.13
C PHE A 39 -2.15 6.26 -19.40
N PRO A 40 -1.02 6.83 -18.91
CA PRO A 40 -0.03 6.05 -18.20
C PRO A 40 -0.56 5.55 -16.85
N GLY A 41 0.00 4.45 -16.36
CA GLY A 41 -0.35 3.92 -15.07
C GLY A 41 0.21 2.53 -14.87
N TYR A 42 -0.06 1.97 -13.69
CA TYR A 42 0.35 0.63 -13.33
C TYR A 42 -0.76 -0.06 -12.57
N TRP A 43 -0.90 -1.35 -12.80
CA TRP A 43 -1.68 -2.23 -11.95
C TRP A 43 -0.70 -3.07 -11.15
N LEU A 44 -0.77 -2.96 -9.83
CA LEU A 44 0.14 -3.62 -8.91
C LEU A 44 -0.59 -4.77 -8.23
N TYR A 45 0.04 -5.94 -8.23
CA TYR A 45 -0.60 -7.19 -7.86
C TYR A 45 -0.16 -7.67 -6.48
N THR A 46 -1.13 -8.18 -5.71
CA THR A 46 -0.90 -8.95 -4.51
C THR A 46 -1.59 -10.31 -4.70
N GLY A 47 -0.87 -11.41 -4.49
CA GLY A 47 -1.46 -12.74 -4.59
C GLY A 47 -2.17 -13.04 -5.91
N GLY A 48 -1.69 -12.47 -7.01
CA GLY A 48 -2.29 -12.68 -8.33
C GLY A 48 -3.45 -11.75 -8.68
N GLU A 49 -3.82 -10.83 -7.80
CA GLU A 49 -4.92 -9.88 -8.02
C GLU A 49 -4.40 -8.44 -8.12
N PRO A 50 -4.90 -7.63 -9.07
CA PRO A 50 -4.48 -6.23 -9.23
C PRO A 50 -5.15 -5.33 -8.19
N THR A 51 -4.64 -5.30 -6.99
CA THR A 51 -5.26 -4.66 -5.83
C THR A 51 -4.95 -3.18 -5.67
N VAL A 52 -3.90 -2.67 -6.32
CA VAL A 52 -3.55 -1.25 -6.29
C VAL A 52 -3.38 -0.76 -7.72
N HIS A 53 -4.20 0.22 -8.11
CA HIS A 53 -4.12 0.83 -9.44
C HIS A 53 -3.53 2.23 -9.31
N LEU A 54 -2.52 2.53 -10.13
CA LEU A 54 -1.93 3.86 -10.19
C LEU A 54 -2.28 4.51 -11.53
N ILE A 55 -2.77 5.75 -11.46
CA ILE A 55 -3.17 6.50 -12.63
C ILE A 55 -2.20 7.67 -12.84
N GLY A 56 -1.48 7.66 -13.96
CA GLY A 56 -0.66 8.77 -14.37
C GLY A 56 -1.49 9.92 -14.94
N PRO A 57 -0.85 10.97 -15.46
CA PRO A 57 -1.55 12.14 -15.98
C PRO A 57 -2.53 11.76 -17.11
N ARG A 58 -3.73 12.34 -17.05
CA ARG A 58 -4.77 12.11 -18.06
C ARG A 58 -5.68 13.34 -18.17
N ASP A 59 -6.36 13.48 -19.32
CA ASP A 59 -7.23 14.64 -19.56
C ASP A 59 -8.40 14.74 -18.59
N ALA A 60 -8.95 13.62 -18.14
CA ALA A 60 -10.04 13.59 -17.17
C ALA A 60 -9.69 14.28 -15.84
N ASP A 61 -8.40 14.43 -15.53
CA ASP A 61 -7.96 15.04 -14.28
C ASP A 61 -8.08 16.56 -14.28
N ARG A 62 -8.37 17.19 -15.42
CA ARG A 62 -8.46 18.66 -15.52
C ARG A 62 -9.53 19.25 -14.61
N SER A 63 -10.60 18.50 -14.34
CA SER A 63 -11.69 18.94 -13.46
C SER A 63 -11.45 18.60 -11.99
N LEU A 64 -10.35 17.93 -11.66
CA LEU A 64 -10.02 17.49 -10.31
C LEU A 64 -8.98 18.40 -9.67
N PRO A 65 -8.89 18.41 -8.33
CA PRO A 65 -7.82 19.14 -7.66
C PRO A 65 -6.44 18.69 -8.14
N PRO A 66 -5.43 19.59 -8.11
CA PRO A 66 -4.06 19.19 -8.45
C PRO A 66 -3.59 18.02 -7.59
N ARG A 67 -2.72 17.19 -8.17
CA ARG A 67 -2.09 16.08 -7.45
C ARG A 67 -1.10 16.66 -6.44
N ALA A 68 -1.34 16.39 -5.16
CA ALA A 68 -0.48 16.88 -4.08
C ALA A 68 -0.44 15.84 -2.98
N ALA A 69 0.74 15.60 -2.41
CA ALA A 69 0.90 14.74 -1.25
C ALA A 69 0.24 15.39 -0.03
N GLY A 70 -0.29 14.58 0.89
CA GLY A 70 -0.93 15.09 2.09
C GLY A 70 -1.94 14.11 2.65
N GLU A 71 -2.98 14.65 3.27
CA GLU A 71 -4.03 13.84 3.86
C GLU A 71 -5.02 13.35 2.79
N THR A 72 -5.61 12.20 3.04
CA THR A 72 -6.56 11.53 2.13
C THR A 72 -8.02 11.78 2.51
N GLY A 73 -8.30 12.88 3.20
CA GLY A 73 -9.65 13.22 3.64
C GLY A 73 -10.10 12.34 4.81
N LEU A 74 -11.33 11.85 4.73
CA LEU A 74 -11.90 11.01 5.79
C LEU A 74 -11.46 9.54 5.71
N LEU A 75 -10.83 9.14 4.62
CA LEU A 75 -10.25 7.79 4.52
C LEU A 75 -8.95 7.75 5.32
N ASP A 76 -8.96 7.02 6.43
CA ASP A 76 -7.84 7.02 7.37
C ASP A 76 -6.65 6.22 6.84
N HIS A 77 -6.89 5.00 6.41
CA HIS A 77 -5.82 4.14 5.91
C HIS A 77 -6.36 2.99 5.06
N VAL A 78 -5.45 2.30 4.39
CA VAL A 78 -5.69 1.01 3.74
C VAL A 78 -4.83 -0.03 4.43
N ALA A 79 -5.29 -1.27 4.49
CA ALA A 79 -4.58 -2.33 5.19
C ALA A 79 -4.34 -3.53 4.29
N PHE A 80 -3.12 -4.07 4.37
CA PHE A 80 -2.74 -5.31 3.70
C PHE A 80 -2.55 -6.42 4.73
N SER A 81 -3.01 -7.61 4.38
CA SER A 81 -2.71 -8.82 5.14
C SER A 81 -1.33 -9.32 4.73
N CYS A 82 -0.45 -9.53 5.69
CA CYS A 82 0.97 -9.77 5.42
C CYS A 82 1.52 -10.97 6.19
N THR A 83 2.65 -11.47 5.68
CA THR A 83 3.54 -12.38 6.38
C THR A 83 4.97 -11.88 6.23
N GLY A 84 5.92 -12.38 7.07
CA GLY A 84 7.32 -11.96 6.98
C GLY A 84 7.62 -10.68 7.75
N LEU A 85 7.07 -10.54 8.95
CA LEU A 85 7.25 -9.35 9.80
C LEU A 85 8.72 -9.00 10.02
N LYS A 86 9.53 -9.97 10.39
CA LYS A 86 10.95 -9.75 10.69
C LYS A 86 11.70 -9.21 9.49
N ALA A 87 11.45 -9.79 8.31
CA ALA A 87 12.08 -9.36 7.07
C ALA A 87 11.64 -7.94 6.68
N MET A 88 10.36 -7.62 6.88
CA MET A 88 9.85 -6.28 6.58
C MET A 88 10.46 -5.23 7.50
N LYS A 89 10.55 -5.52 8.80
CA LYS A 89 11.19 -4.60 9.74
C LYS A 89 12.64 -4.33 9.38
N ALA A 90 13.38 -5.38 8.98
CA ALA A 90 14.76 -5.23 8.52
C ALA A 90 14.85 -4.33 7.29
N LYS A 91 13.94 -4.52 6.35
CA LYS A 91 13.89 -3.72 5.11
C LYS A 91 13.57 -2.25 5.41
N LEU A 92 12.60 -2.00 6.29
CA LEU A 92 12.25 -0.63 6.69
C LEU A 92 13.44 0.07 7.36
N ALA A 93 14.15 -0.63 8.23
CA ALA A 93 15.34 -0.09 8.88
C ALA A 93 16.46 0.20 7.88
N GLU A 94 16.73 -0.72 6.96
CA GLU A 94 17.75 -0.56 5.92
C GLU A 94 17.47 0.65 5.05
N ARG A 95 16.21 0.88 4.69
CA ARG A 95 15.79 1.99 3.84
C ARG A 95 15.45 3.26 4.61
N ARG A 96 15.58 3.24 5.93
CA ARG A 96 15.31 4.38 6.81
C ARG A 96 13.88 4.91 6.65
N VAL A 97 12.93 4.00 6.52
CA VAL A 97 11.51 4.34 6.44
C VAL A 97 10.92 4.37 7.85
N GLU A 98 10.32 5.49 8.20
CA GLU A 98 9.65 5.63 9.49
C GLU A 98 8.35 4.84 9.50
N TYR A 99 8.06 4.18 10.61
CA TYR A 99 6.81 3.47 10.82
C TYR A 99 6.49 3.39 12.30
N GLN A 100 5.23 3.13 12.60
CA GLN A 100 4.78 2.88 13.96
C GLN A 100 4.33 1.43 14.05
N GLU A 101 4.63 0.80 15.19
CA GLU A 101 4.23 -0.56 15.45
C GLU A 101 3.18 -0.59 16.55
N ARG A 102 2.18 -1.44 16.37
CA ARG A 102 1.13 -1.63 17.35
C ARG A 102 0.80 -3.11 17.47
N VAL A 103 0.55 -3.56 18.70
CA VAL A 103 0.05 -4.91 18.98
C VAL A 103 -1.45 -4.78 19.28
N VAL A 104 -2.28 -5.50 18.55
CA VAL A 104 -3.72 -5.48 18.79
C VAL A 104 -4.01 -6.16 20.13
N PRO A 105 -4.70 -5.48 21.07
CA PRO A 105 -5.03 -6.07 22.37
C PRO A 105 -5.81 -7.37 22.21
N ARG A 106 -5.52 -8.37 23.03
CA ARG A 106 -6.08 -9.72 23.05
C ARG A 106 -5.65 -10.59 21.87
N ASP A 107 -5.89 -10.11 20.64
CA ASP A 107 -5.70 -10.92 19.43
C ASP A 107 -4.23 -11.07 19.06
N GLY A 108 -3.41 -10.08 19.43
CA GLY A 108 -1.97 -10.18 19.29
C GLY A 108 -1.41 -9.95 17.90
N GLN A 109 -2.24 -9.57 16.90
CA GLN A 109 -1.72 -9.21 15.60
C GLN A 109 -0.78 -8.02 15.72
N ILE A 110 0.23 -8.00 14.87
CA ILE A 110 1.16 -6.88 14.77
C ILE A 110 0.77 -6.02 13.58
N GLN A 111 0.64 -4.72 13.82
CA GLN A 111 0.33 -3.74 12.78
C GLN A 111 1.51 -2.79 12.64
N LEU A 112 1.98 -2.62 11.40
CA LEU A 112 2.96 -1.60 11.07
C LEU A 112 2.25 -0.52 10.25
N PHE A 113 2.40 0.73 10.65
CA PHE A 113 1.78 1.88 9.97
C PHE A 113 2.87 2.75 9.37
N LEU A 114 2.77 3.01 8.08
CA LEU A 114 3.71 3.86 7.37
C LEU A 114 2.97 4.69 6.32
N LYS A 115 3.65 5.69 5.77
CA LYS A 115 3.09 6.55 4.72
C LYS A 115 3.73 6.21 3.38
N ASP A 116 2.91 6.19 2.33
CA ASP A 116 3.44 6.15 0.98
C ASP A 116 3.92 7.55 0.54
N PRO A 117 4.53 7.70 -0.64
CA PRO A 117 5.03 9.02 -1.09
C PRO A 117 3.94 10.09 -1.23
N ASN A 118 2.68 9.71 -1.29
CA ASN A 118 1.56 10.65 -1.46
C ASN A 118 0.87 10.99 -0.14
N GLY A 119 1.32 10.42 0.98
CA GLY A 119 0.70 10.62 2.28
C GLY A 119 -0.39 9.62 2.61
N VAL A 120 -0.59 8.60 1.78
CA VAL A 120 -1.54 7.53 2.07
C VAL A 120 -1.02 6.69 3.24
N SER A 121 -1.84 6.55 4.28
CA SER A 121 -1.52 5.67 5.40
C SER A 121 -1.71 4.22 4.97
N VAL A 122 -0.65 3.43 5.11
CA VAL A 122 -0.65 2.01 4.79
C VAL A 122 -0.43 1.22 6.07
N GLU A 123 -1.32 0.29 6.35
CA GLU A 123 -1.20 -0.63 7.47
C GLU A 123 -0.75 -1.99 6.93
N LEU A 124 0.30 -2.54 7.53
CA LEU A 124 0.74 -3.91 7.26
C LEU A 124 0.33 -4.76 8.46
N ASN A 125 -0.56 -5.71 8.26
CA ASN A 125 -1.16 -6.48 9.34
C ASN A 125 -0.66 -7.91 9.32
N TYR A 126 0.04 -8.28 10.40
CA TYR A 126 0.68 -9.60 10.54
C TYR A 126 -0.04 -10.41 11.60
N PRO A 127 -0.19 -11.75 11.39
CA PRO A 127 -0.82 -12.59 12.40
C PRO A 127 0.02 -12.68 13.68
N ASP A 128 -0.63 -12.99 14.79
CA ASP A 128 0.02 -13.10 16.11
C ASP A 128 1.16 -14.12 16.13
N SER A 129 1.09 -15.16 15.31
CA SER A 129 2.17 -16.14 15.18
C SER A 129 3.49 -15.51 14.73
N GLU A 130 3.44 -14.44 13.95
CA GLU A 130 4.63 -13.71 13.51
C GLU A 130 5.28 -12.96 14.68
N ALA A 131 4.49 -12.46 15.62
CA ALA A 131 5.01 -11.81 16.81
C ALA A 131 5.80 -12.80 17.67
N ARG A 132 5.32 -14.03 17.81
CA ARG A 132 6.03 -15.08 18.54
C ARG A 132 7.33 -15.49 17.84
N ALA A 133 7.30 -15.60 16.53
CA ALA A 133 8.49 -15.91 15.71
C ALA A 133 9.55 -14.80 15.84
N GLU A 134 9.14 -13.54 15.88
CA GLU A 134 10.06 -12.42 16.07
C GLU A 134 10.70 -12.43 17.45
N ALA A 135 9.94 -12.79 18.49
CA ALA A 135 10.41 -12.82 19.86
C ALA A 135 11.38 -13.98 20.12
N ALA A 136 11.32 -15.03 19.31
CA ALA A 136 12.23 -16.17 19.40
C ALA A 136 13.57 -15.83 18.72
#